data_919dcd7f54e8ecd67006bf6cc3bd0735
#
_entry.id   919dcd7f54e8ecd67006bf6cc3bd0735
#
_cell.length_a   1.000
_cell.length_b   1.000
_cell.length_c   1.000
_cell.angle_alpha   90.00
_cell.angle_beta   90.00
_cell.angle_gamma   90.00
#
_symmetry.space_group_name_H-M   'P 1'
#
loop_
_entity.id
_entity.type
_entity.pdbx_description
1 polymer ?
#
loop_
_entity_poly.entity_id
_entity_poly.type
_entity_poly.pdbx_seq_one_letter_code
_entity_poly.pdbx_strand_id
1 'polypeptide(L)'
;MRIGHGFDVHKFGGEGPITIGGVSIDYEQGLLAHSDGDVLLHALCDAMLGAAALGDIGKHFPDTDDAYAGADSRVLLRHVVNVVREKGYRLSNADMTIVAQAPKMAPHITAMREIIAQDCNVLLDDINVKATTTEKLGYTGRKEGIASHAVVLLEKL
;
A
#
# COMPACT_ATOMS: atom_id res chain seq x y z
N MET A 1 5.25 -20.93 6.34
CA MET A 1 5.72 -19.83 5.50
C MET A 1 4.76 -19.65 4.31
N ARG A 2 4.28 -18.43 4.08
CA ARG A 2 3.26 -18.13 3.04
C ARG A 2 3.69 -16.88 2.29
N ILE A 3 3.64 -16.93 0.95
CA ILE A 3 3.96 -15.79 0.10
C ILE A 3 2.66 -15.14 -0.38
N GLY A 4 2.65 -13.80 -0.49
CA GLY A 4 1.55 -13.05 -1.05
C GLY A 4 2.05 -11.93 -1.94
N HIS A 5 1.25 -11.58 -2.94
CA HIS A 5 1.50 -10.45 -3.84
C HIS A 5 0.27 -9.57 -3.89
N GLY A 6 0.47 -8.26 -3.82
CA GLY A 6 -0.58 -7.27 -3.97
C GLY A 6 -0.23 -6.27 -5.06
N PHE A 7 -1.25 -5.75 -5.70
CA PHE A 7 -1.13 -4.69 -6.71
C PHE A 7 -2.26 -3.71 -6.51
N ASP A 8 -1.95 -2.41 -6.61
CA ASP A 8 -2.97 -1.37 -6.61
C ASP A 8 -2.57 -0.24 -7.56
N VAL A 9 -3.55 0.49 -8.04
CA VAL A 9 -3.37 1.61 -8.94
C VAL A 9 -4.46 2.64 -8.70
N HIS A 10 -4.10 3.91 -8.66
CA HIS A 10 -5.05 5.01 -8.61
C HIS A 10 -4.70 6.07 -9.65
N LYS A 11 -5.74 6.65 -10.24
CA LYS A 11 -5.63 7.71 -11.23
C LYS A 11 -5.40 9.04 -10.53
N PHE A 12 -4.54 9.89 -11.11
CA PHE A 12 -4.43 11.28 -10.68
C PHE A 12 -5.71 12.05 -10.98
N GLY A 13 -6.09 12.93 -10.08
CA GLY A 13 -7.22 13.84 -10.25
C GLY A 13 -7.44 14.65 -9.00
N GLY A 14 -8.16 15.76 -9.15
CA GLY A 14 -8.40 16.69 -8.05
C GLY A 14 -7.12 17.38 -7.59
N GLU A 15 -7.16 17.94 -6.40
CA GLU A 15 -6.02 18.66 -5.82
C GLU A 15 -5.22 17.74 -4.90
N GLY A 16 -3.88 17.98 -4.85
CA GLY A 16 -3.01 17.33 -3.88
C GLY A 16 -3.28 17.77 -2.45
N PRO A 17 -2.52 17.26 -1.50
CA PRO A 17 -1.41 16.34 -1.67
C PRO A 17 -1.85 14.91 -1.99
N ILE A 18 -0.88 14.01 -2.20
CA ILE A 18 -1.13 12.57 -2.28
C ILE A 18 -0.64 11.90 -0.99
N THR A 19 -1.22 10.75 -0.67
CA THR A 19 -0.79 9.93 0.48
C THR A 19 -0.27 8.60 -0.04
N ILE A 20 1.00 8.31 0.22
CA ILE A 20 1.65 7.06 -0.18
C ILE A 20 2.44 6.51 1.00
N GLY A 21 2.20 5.26 1.37
CA GLY A 21 2.88 4.65 2.51
C GLY A 21 2.59 5.36 3.83
N GLY A 22 1.43 5.98 3.95
CA GLY A 22 1.05 6.77 5.11
C GLY A 22 1.67 8.17 5.16
N VAL A 23 2.46 8.55 4.16
CA VAL A 23 3.17 9.84 4.10
C VAL A 23 2.44 10.77 3.16
N SER A 24 2.19 12.01 3.62
CA SER A 24 1.65 13.08 2.78
C SER A 24 2.77 13.67 1.92
N ILE A 25 2.58 13.67 0.62
CA ILE A 25 3.55 14.14 -0.36
C ILE A 25 2.94 15.27 -1.16
N ASP A 26 3.60 16.42 -1.18
CA ASP A 26 3.16 17.57 -1.98
C ASP A 26 3.16 17.23 -3.46
N TYR A 27 2.04 17.45 -4.11
CA TYR A 27 1.89 17.28 -5.54
C TYR A 27 0.70 18.12 -6.01
N GLU A 28 0.72 18.52 -7.27
CA GLU A 28 -0.32 19.38 -7.84
C GLU A 28 -1.68 18.70 -7.99
N GLN A 29 -1.68 17.37 -8.12
CA GLN A 29 -2.89 16.56 -8.22
C GLN A 29 -2.99 15.60 -7.04
N GLY A 30 -4.22 15.19 -6.72
CA GLY A 30 -4.49 14.11 -5.78
C GLY A 30 -4.60 12.77 -6.50
N LEU A 31 -4.94 11.74 -5.75
CA LEU A 31 -5.28 10.42 -6.28
C LEU A 31 -6.77 10.18 -6.07
N LEU A 32 -7.47 9.81 -7.14
CA LEU A 32 -8.91 9.54 -7.08
C LEU A 32 -9.13 8.16 -6.48
N ALA A 33 -9.87 8.10 -5.37
CA ALA A 33 -10.16 6.87 -4.67
C ALA A 33 -11.33 7.06 -3.72
N HIS A 34 -11.94 5.95 -3.30
CA HIS A 34 -12.96 5.93 -2.25
C HIS A 34 -12.34 6.22 -0.87
N SER A 35 -11.11 5.76 -0.63
CA SER A 35 -10.32 6.00 0.58
C SER A 35 -9.38 7.19 0.38
N ASP A 36 -8.26 7.23 1.11
CA ASP A 36 -7.20 8.24 0.94
C ASP A 36 -6.33 8.02 -0.31
N GLY A 37 -6.56 6.93 -1.05
CA GLY A 37 -5.85 6.65 -2.29
C GLY A 37 -4.43 6.11 -2.11
N ASP A 38 -4.09 5.61 -0.94
CA ASP A 38 -2.75 5.09 -0.64
C ASP A 38 -2.50 3.76 -1.35
N VAL A 39 -1.95 3.83 -2.56
CA VAL A 39 -1.68 2.65 -3.39
C VAL A 39 -0.73 1.67 -2.72
N LEU A 40 0.23 2.17 -1.94
CA LEU A 40 1.25 1.32 -1.32
C LEU A 40 0.66 0.49 -0.19
N LEU A 41 -0.08 1.12 0.71
CA LEU A 41 -0.72 0.41 1.82
C LEU A 41 -1.80 -0.56 1.32
N HIS A 42 -2.53 -0.19 0.26
CA HIS A 42 -3.53 -1.09 -0.33
C HIS A 42 -2.89 -2.32 -0.95
N ALA A 43 -1.79 -2.16 -1.68
CA ALA A 43 -1.05 -3.31 -2.23
C ALA A 43 -0.52 -4.22 -1.12
N LEU A 44 0.00 -3.63 -0.05
CA LEU A 44 0.49 -4.38 1.11
C LEU A 44 -0.64 -5.17 1.79
N CYS A 45 -1.78 -4.55 2.00
CA CYS A 45 -2.96 -5.23 2.58
C CYS A 45 -3.38 -6.42 1.72
N ASP A 46 -3.48 -6.24 0.40
CA ASP A 46 -3.84 -7.32 -0.51
C ASP A 46 -2.83 -8.45 -0.50
N ALA A 47 -1.53 -8.12 -0.44
CA ALA A 47 -0.49 -9.12 -0.35
C ALA A 47 -0.63 -9.98 0.93
N MET A 48 -0.89 -9.34 2.06
CA MET A 48 -1.06 -10.03 3.34
C MET A 48 -2.30 -10.91 3.36
N LEU A 49 -3.42 -10.38 2.88
CA LEU A 49 -4.67 -11.15 2.78
C LEU A 49 -4.52 -12.34 1.83
N GLY A 50 -3.88 -12.12 0.68
CA GLY A 50 -3.63 -13.18 -0.29
C GLY A 50 -2.75 -14.29 0.27
N ALA A 51 -1.68 -13.92 0.98
CA ALA A 51 -0.78 -14.90 1.62
C ALA A 51 -1.52 -15.77 2.63
N ALA A 52 -2.48 -15.20 3.35
CA ALA A 52 -3.30 -15.92 4.34
C ALA A 52 -4.52 -16.62 3.71
N ALA A 53 -4.70 -16.54 2.40
CA ALA A 53 -5.83 -17.10 1.66
C ALA A 53 -7.18 -16.52 2.13
N LEU A 54 -7.20 -15.20 2.40
CA LEU A 54 -8.36 -14.47 2.91
C LEU A 54 -9.01 -13.55 1.87
N GLY A 55 -8.64 -13.69 0.59
CA GLY A 55 -9.19 -12.86 -0.49
C GLY A 55 -8.43 -11.55 -0.65
N ASP A 56 -9.15 -10.47 -0.71
CA ASP A 56 -8.60 -9.13 -0.97
C ASP A 56 -9.29 -8.06 -0.11
N ILE A 57 -8.82 -6.81 -0.22
CA ILE A 57 -9.38 -5.67 0.51
C ILE A 57 -10.86 -5.47 0.17
N GLY A 58 -11.23 -5.60 -1.09
CA GLY A 58 -12.60 -5.37 -1.54
C GLY A 58 -13.61 -6.28 -0.86
N LYS A 59 -13.21 -7.48 -0.49
CA LYS A 59 -14.03 -8.42 0.26
C LYS A 59 -14.23 -7.99 1.72
N HIS A 60 -13.18 -7.44 2.35
CA HIS A 60 -13.20 -7.02 3.75
C HIS A 60 -13.69 -5.58 3.94
N PHE A 61 -13.44 -4.72 2.97
CA PHE A 61 -13.77 -3.29 3.01
C PHE A 61 -14.40 -2.85 1.69
N PRO A 62 -15.68 -3.20 1.43
CA PRO A 62 -16.33 -2.87 0.17
C PRO A 62 -16.39 -1.36 -0.09
N ASP A 63 -16.08 -0.92 -1.32
CA ASP A 63 -16.17 0.48 -1.73
C ASP A 63 -17.59 1.03 -1.63
N THR A 64 -18.59 0.15 -1.62
CA THR A 64 -19.99 0.52 -1.48
C THR A 64 -20.38 0.84 -0.04
N ASP A 65 -19.51 0.57 0.94
CA ASP A 65 -19.78 0.87 2.34
C ASP A 65 -19.32 2.27 2.68
N ASP A 66 -20.27 3.19 2.91
CA ASP A 66 -19.98 4.59 3.23
C ASP A 66 -19.15 4.76 4.52
N ALA A 67 -19.16 3.75 5.41
CA ALA A 67 -18.35 3.78 6.63
C ALA A 67 -16.85 3.82 6.33
N TYR A 68 -16.43 3.39 5.12
CA TYR A 68 -15.02 3.38 4.71
C TYR A 68 -14.67 4.52 3.75
N ALA A 69 -15.63 5.39 3.41
CA ALA A 69 -15.38 6.54 2.54
C ALA A 69 -14.37 7.49 3.21
N GLY A 70 -13.30 7.83 2.48
CA GLY A 70 -12.22 8.68 3.01
C GLY A 70 -11.37 8.01 4.08
N ALA A 71 -11.46 6.68 4.22
CA ALA A 71 -10.75 5.95 5.27
C ALA A 71 -9.24 6.14 5.20
N ASP A 72 -8.63 6.28 6.38
CA ASP A 72 -7.18 6.27 6.55
C ASP A 72 -6.68 4.84 6.32
N SER A 73 -5.87 4.64 5.30
CA SER A 73 -5.36 3.33 4.93
C SER A 73 -4.45 2.71 6.00
N ARG A 74 -3.88 3.51 6.91
CA ARG A 74 -3.16 2.97 8.06
C ARG A 74 -4.09 2.20 9.00
N VAL A 75 -5.32 2.68 9.16
CA VAL A 75 -6.34 1.97 9.95
C VAL A 75 -6.67 0.63 9.29
N LEU A 76 -6.83 0.63 7.95
CA LEU A 76 -7.07 -0.58 7.19
C LEU A 76 -5.90 -1.57 7.34
N LEU A 77 -4.67 -1.08 7.25
CA LEU A 77 -3.47 -1.91 7.41
C LEU A 77 -3.44 -2.56 8.79
N ARG A 78 -3.66 -1.80 9.85
CA ARG A 78 -3.67 -2.35 11.21
C ARG A 78 -4.77 -3.40 11.38
N HIS A 79 -5.92 -3.18 10.76
CA HIS A 79 -7.01 -4.17 10.78
C HIS A 79 -6.60 -5.46 10.05
N VAL A 80 -5.96 -5.35 8.89
CA VAL A 80 -5.48 -6.51 8.13
C VAL A 80 -4.43 -7.28 8.91
N VAL A 81 -3.51 -6.58 9.59
CA VAL A 81 -2.52 -7.21 10.48
C VAL A 81 -3.22 -8.07 11.53
N ASN A 82 -4.28 -7.55 12.15
CA ASN A 82 -5.05 -8.29 13.15
C ASN A 82 -5.78 -9.50 12.55
N VAL A 83 -6.39 -9.35 11.38
CA VAL A 83 -7.10 -10.45 10.68
C VAL A 83 -6.13 -11.58 10.34
N VAL A 84 -4.95 -11.25 9.86
CA VAL A 84 -3.89 -12.21 9.55
C VAL A 84 -3.41 -12.91 10.82
N ARG A 85 -3.28 -12.16 11.92
CA ARG A 85 -2.90 -12.72 13.22
C ARG A 85 -3.94 -13.70 13.75
N GLU A 86 -5.22 -13.38 13.64
CA GLU A 86 -6.31 -14.29 14.02
C GLU A 86 -6.29 -15.58 13.21
N LYS A 87 -5.81 -15.53 11.97
CA LYS A 87 -5.62 -16.69 11.11
C LYS A 87 -4.42 -17.54 11.55
N GLY A 88 -3.56 -17.03 12.42
CA GLY A 88 -2.38 -17.73 12.96
C GLY A 88 -1.06 -17.37 12.29
N TYR A 89 -0.98 -16.21 11.65
CA TYR A 89 0.22 -15.77 10.94
C TYR A 89 0.65 -14.37 11.36
N ARG A 90 1.89 -14.07 11.07
CA ARG A 90 2.44 -12.72 11.20
C ARG A 90 3.34 -12.40 10.00
N LEU A 91 3.52 -11.11 9.74
CA LEU A 91 4.42 -10.66 8.69
C LEU A 91 5.87 -10.99 9.09
N SER A 92 6.60 -11.69 8.22
CA SER A 92 8.03 -11.90 8.36
C SER A 92 8.79 -10.75 7.72
N ASN A 93 8.52 -10.46 6.45
CA ASN A 93 9.07 -9.28 5.78
C ASN A 93 8.19 -8.88 4.60
N ALA A 94 8.40 -7.66 4.11
CA ALA A 94 7.72 -7.14 2.93
C ALA A 94 8.69 -6.36 2.05
N ASP A 95 8.56 -6.54 0.75
CA ASP A 95 9.25 -5.75 -0.26
C ASP A 95 8.20 -5.11 -1.17
N MET A 96 8.27 -3.80 -1.32
CA MET A 96 7.27 -3.04 -2.06
C MET A 96 7.93 -2.17 -3.12
N THR A 97 7.25 -2.02 -4.25
CA THR A 97 7.71 -1.19 -5.35
C THR A 97 6.63 -0.18 -5.72
N ILE A 98 6.99 1.10 -5.72
CA ILE A 98 6.14 2.18 -6.20
C ILE A 98 6.52 2.45 -7.65
N VAL A 99 5.55 2.44 -8.55
CA VAL A 99 5.72 2.72 -9.97
C VAL A 99 5.10 4.09 -10.26
N ALA A 100 5.94 5.10 -10.43
CA ALA A 100 5.47 6.48 -10.63
C ALA A 100 6.50 7.27 -11.44
N GLN A 101 6.02 8.01 -12.43
CA GLN A 101 6.86 8.94 -13.16
C GLN A 101 7.17 10.19 -12.33
N ALA A 102 6.21 10.63 -11.55
CA ALA A 102 6.29 11.75 -10.60
C ALA A 102 5.22 11.57 -9.52
N PRO A 103 5.35 12.18 -8.34
CA PRO A 103 6.53 12.89 -7.83
C PRO A 103 7.67 11.93 -7.46
N LYS A 104 8.84 12.50 -7.10
CA LYS A 104 9.98 11.69 -6.62
C LYS A 104 9.64 11.10 -5.26
N MET A 105 9.86 9.80 -5.12
CA MET A 105 9.55 9.05 -3.89
C MET A 105 10.74 8.96 -2.94
N ALA A 106 11.96 9.05 -3.46
CA ALA A 106 13.18 8.84 -2.66
C ALA A 106 13.23 9.61 -1.34
N PRO A 107 12.85 10.91 -1.27
CA PRO A 107 12.89 11.65 -0.01
C PRO A 107 11.92 11.12 1.06
N HIS A 108 10.94 10.31 0.67
CA HIS A 108 9.84 9.87 1.54
C HIS A 108 9.94 8.41 1.97
N ILE A 109 10.86 7.64 1.37
CA ILE A 109 10.93 6.18 1.55
C ILE A 109 11.19 5.79 3.00
N THR A 110 12.12 6.47 3.68
CA THR A 110 12.42 6.14 5.08
C THR A 110 11.21 6.32 5.98
N ALA A 111 10.48 7.43 5.81
CA ALA A 111 9.26 7.70 6.57
C ALA A 111 8.17 6.64 6.30
N MET A 112 8.02 6.23 5.05
CA MET A 112 7.08 5.16 4.68
C MET A 112 7.43 3.85 5.39
N ARG A 113 8.70 3.46 5.38
CA ARG A 113 9.17 2.24 6.04
C ARG A 113 8.92 2.26 7.55
N GLU A 114 9.18 3.40 8.19
CA GLU A 114 8.95 3.56 9.62
C GLU A 114 7.47 3.39 9.99
N ILE A 115 6.59 4.02 9.22
CA ILE A 115 5.13 3.92 9.42
C ILE A 115 4.66 2.47 9.25
N ILE A 116 5.08 1.82 8.18
CA ILE A 116 4.66 0.45 7.87
C ILE A 116 5.19 -0.52 8.93
N ALA A 117 6.45 -0.39 9.33
CA ALA A 117 7.04 -1.24 10.37
C ALA A 117 6.27 -1.09 11.69
N GLN A 118 5.92 0.13 12.06
CA GLN A 118 5.14 0.40 13.26
C GLN A 118 3.76 -0.24 13.18
N ASP A 119 3.04 -0.05 12.07
CA ASP A 119 1.67 -0.56 11.91
C ASP A 119 1.62 -2.08 11.79
N CYS A 120 2.67 -2.70 11.29
CA CYS A 120 2.79 -4.15 11.15
C CYS A 120 3.45 -4.84 12.34
N ASN A 121 3.94 -4.10 13.34
CA ASN A 121 4.67 -4.62 14.49
C ASN A 121 5.89 -5.46 14.10
N VAL A 122 6.70 -4.95 13.18
CA VAL A 122 7.93 -5.57 12.72
C VAL A 122 9.08 -4.58 12.83
N LEU A 123 10.31 -5.07 12.65
CA LEU A 123 11.49 -4.22 12.64
C LEU A 123 11.57 -3.44 11.31
N LEU A 124 12.22 -2.30 11.35
CA LEU A 124 12.45 -1.50 10.14
C LEU A 124 13.14 -2.32 9.04
N ASP A 125 14.08 -3.18 9.44
CA ASP A 125 14.83 -4.04 8.52
C ASP A 125 13.96 -5.09 7.80
N ASP A 126 12.77 -5.35 8.31
CA ASP A 126 11.82 -6.28 7.68
C ASP A 126 10.98 -5.62 6.57
N ILE A 127 11.10 -4.31 6.42
CA ILE A 127 10.30 -3.52 5.47
C ILE A 127 11.21 -2.85 4.45
N ASN A 128 11.03 -3.15 3.18
CA ASN A 128 11.69 -2.43 2.11
C ASN A 128 10.68 -1.73 1.20
N VAL A 129 10.99 -0.51 0.81
CA VAL A 129 10.24 0.27 -0.17
C VAL A 129 11.24 0.82 -1.18
N LYS A 130 10.96 0.61 -2.46
CA LYS A 130 11.73 1.16 -3.57
C LYS A 130 10.79 1.74 -4.60
N ALA A 131 11.29 2.60 -5.45
CA ALA A 131 10.49 3.25 -6.48
C ALA A 131 11.19 3.16 -7.83
N THR A 132 10.39 3.12 -8.88
CA THR A 132 10.87 3.14 -10.25
C THR A 132 9.93 3.94 -11.14
N THR A 133 10.45 4.47 -12.23
CA THR A 133 9.63 4.98 -13.32
C THR A 133 9.40 3.84 -14.31
N THR A 134 8.56 4.09 -15.32
CA THR A 134 8.45 3.20 -16.48
C THR A 134 9.08 3.83 -17.73
N GLU A 135 10.06 4.71 -17.54
CA GLU A 135 10.78 5.36 -18.63
C GLU A 135 9.83 6.07 -19.62
N LYS A 136 8.80 6.74 -19.09
CA LYS A 136 7.73 7.43 -19.83
C LYS A 136 6.82 6.50 -20.64
N LEU A 137 6.88 5.21 -20.40
CA LEU A 137 6.02 4.23 -21.06
C LEU A 137 4.75 3.95 -20.24
N GLY A 138 3.65 3.76 -20.95
CA GLY A 138 2.38 3.36 -20.36
C GLY A 138 1.72 4.44 -19.50
N TYR A 139 0.67 4.05 -18.79
CA TYR A 139 -0.14 4.99 -18.00
C TYR A 139 0.65 5.64 -16.86
N THR A 140 1.55 4.93 -16.22
CA THR A 140 2.39 5.53 -15.18
C THR A 140 3.40 6.49 -15.80
N GLY A 141 3.98 6.12 -16.92
CA GLY A 141 4.94 6.95 -17.66
C GLY A 141 4.32 8.21 -18.24
N ARG A 142 3.03 8.17 -18.60
CA ARG A 142 2.27 9.34 -19.05
C ARG A 142 1.70 10.17 -17.90
N LYS A 143 2.00 9.80 -16.66
CA LYS A 143 1.50 10.51 -15.46
C LYS A 143 -0.03 10.49 -15.36
N GLU A 144 -0.66 9.39 -15.75
CA GLU A 144 -2.10 9.20 -15.57
C GLU A 144 -2.42 8.67 -14.18
N GLY A 145 -1.49 8.00 -13.54
CA GLY A 145 -1.67 7.45 -12.20
C GLY A 145 -0.38 6.90 -11.61
N ILE A 146 -0.53 6.34 -10.43
CA ILE A 146 0.54 5.67 -9.70
C ILE A 146 0.11 4.24 -9.42
N ALA A 147 1.02 3.29 -9.63
CA ALA A 147 0.81 1.89 -9.28
C ALA A 147 1.80 1.46 -8.20
N SER A 148 1.48 0.38 -7.50
CA SER A 148 2.41 -0.25 -6.57
C SER A 148 2.23 -1.75 -6.56
N HIS A 149 3.32 -2.44 -6.24
CA HIS A 149 3.37 -3.87 -6.00
C HIS A 149 3.88 -4.11 -4.59
N ALA A 150 3.34 -5.11 -3.93
CA ALA A 150 3.86 -5.57 -2.65
C ALA A 150 4.04 -7.09 -2.69
N VAL A 151 5.15 -7.56 -2.18
CA VAL A 151 5.39 -8.98 -1.95
C VAL A 151 5.67 -9.17 -0.49
N VAL A 152 4.97 -10.11 0.13
CA VAL A 152 5.14 -10.39 1.56
C VAL A 152 5.45 -11.86 1.79
N LEU A 153 6.10 -12.10 2.91
CA LEU A 153 6.27 -13.41 3.46
C LEU A 153 5.63 -13.43 4.84
N LEU A 154 4.69 -14.35 5.04
CA LEU A 154 4.10 -14.60 6.36
C LEU A 154 4.72 -15.85 6.96
N GLU A 155 4.83 -15.84 8.28
CA GLU A 155 5.24 -17.01 9.05
C GLU A 155 4.18 -17.31 10.10
N LYS A 156 4.16 -18.56 10.58
CA LYS A 156 3.24 -18.94 11.66
C LYS A 156 3.65 -18.28 12.97
N LEU A 157 2.65 -17.93 13.73
CA LEU A 157 2.83 -17.43 15.10
C LEU A 157 3.47 -18.53 15.99
#